data_496fb7e0785c434a2844b4b4fbd6d6c0
#
_entry.id   496fb7e0785c434a2844b4b4fbd6d6c0
#
_cell.length_a   1.000
_cell.length_b   1.000
_cell.length_c   1.000
_cell.angle_alpha   90.00
_cell.angle_beta   90.00
_cell.angle_gamma   90.00
#
_symmetry.space_group_name_H-M   'P 1'
#
loop_
_entity.id
_entity.type
_entity.pdbx_description
1 polymer ?
#
loop_
_entity_poly.entity_id
_entity_poly.type
_entity_poly.pdbx_seq_one_letter_code
_entity_poly.pdbx_strand_id
1 'polypeptide(L)'
;MDTTGKVAVVTGAASGMGLAIAQTFADSGMKVVLADIEEEALAGAVSQLSDQGHSVLGVRTDVSKLSDVEALADATIKEFDAVHVLCNNAGVGVGAPVGSTSLADWKWTLDIDLWGPIYGVETFLPLIEEQGEGHINSTASMAGLYAGASLGAYNVAKHGVVALMASLERDLRWRDSNVRASVLCPGP
;
A
#
# COMPACT_ATOMS: atom_id res chain seq x y z
N MET A 1 15.62 -6.78 9.26
CA MET A 1 16.09 -5.78 8.26
C MET A 1 16.46 -4.50 9.02
N ASP A 2 17.67 -3.99 8.83
CA ASP A 2 18.04 -2.61 9.24
C ASP A 2 17.32 -1.65 8.29
N THR A 3 16.68 -0.60 8.81
CA THR A 3 15.89 0.34 8.01
C THR A 3 16.73 1.49 7.43
N THR A 4 17.91 1.76 8.00
CA THR A 4 18.73 2.92 7.63
C THR A 4 19.11 2.90 6.14
N GLY A 5 18.73 3.95 5.42
CA GLY A 5 19.01 4.11 3.98
C GLY A 5 18.18 3.22 3.05
N LYS A 6 17.33 2.34 3.58
CA LYS A 6 16.38 1.53 2.79
C LYS A 6 15.28 2.40 2.21
N VAL A 7 14.61 1.91 1.17
CA VAL A 7 13.54 2.63 0.46
C VAL A 7 12.19 1.99 0.75
N ALA A 8 11.24 2.82 1.18
CA ALA A 8 9.85 2.42 1.40
C ALA A 8 8.91 3.17 0.45
N VAL A 9 7.91 2.48 -0.07
CA VAL A 9 6.80 3.04 -0.85
C VAL A 9 5.53 2.89 -0.04
N VAL A 10 4.75 3.97 0.10
CA VAL A 10 3.48 3.97 0.81
C VAL A 10 2.40 4.55 -0.07
N THR A 11 1.33 3.81 -0.33
CA THR A 11 0.16 4.30 -1.08
C THR A 11 -0.90 4.87 -0.13
N GLY A 12 -1.68 5.85 -0.60
CA GLY A 12 -2.60 6.62 0.26
C GLY A 12 -1.84 7.44 1.31
N ALA A 13 -0.67 7.98 0.93
CA ALA A 13 0.28 8.57 1.86
C ALA A 13 0.11 10.09 2.05
N ALA A 14 -0.86 10.72 1.38
CA ALA A 14 -1.11 12.16 1.52
C ALA A 14 -1.78 12.51 2.85
N SER A 15 -2.39 11.57 3.54
CA SER A 15 -3.13 11.83 4.78
C SER A 15 -3.25 10.61 5.70
N GLY A 16 -3.81 10.81 6.88
CA GLY A 16 -4.25 9.76 7.79
C GLY A 16 -3.16 8.73 8.13
N MET A 17 -3.53 7.46 8.06
CA MET A 17 -2.65 6.34 8.44
C MET A 17 -1.47 6.19 7.48
N GLY A 18 -1.69 6.41 6.17
CA GLY A 18 -0.60 6.34 5.18
C GLY A 18 0.48 7.38 5.44
N LEU A 19 0.11 8.62 5.74
CA LEU A 19 1.06 9.67 6.10
C LEU A 19 1.79 9.35 7.41
N ALA A 20 1.10 8.81 8.41
CA ALA A 20 1.73 8.40 9.67
C ALA A 20 2.74 7.25 9.48
N ILE A 21 2.44 6.29 8.60
CA ILE A 21 3.37 5.21 8.21
C ILE A 21 4.58 5.82 7.49
N ALA A 22 4.36 6.70 6.52
CA ALA A 22 5.43 7.37 5.77
C ALA A 22 6.35 8.18 6.70
N GLN A 23 5.79 8.96 7.63
CA GLN A 23 6.55 9.68 8.66
C GLN A 23 7.38 8.71 9.51
N THR A 24 6.79 7.62 9.99
CA THR A 24 7.49 6.64 10.84
C THR A 24 8.68 6.01 10.13
N PHE A 25 8.55 5.71 8.83
CA PHE A 25 9.65 5.20 8.03
C PHE A 25 10.73 6.26 7.83
N ALA A 26 10.36 7.50 7.53
CA ALA A 26 11.29 8.61 7.40
C ALA A 26 12.08 8.86 8.70
N ASP A 27 11.40 8.88 9.84
CA ASP A 27 12.03 9.01 11.17
C ASP A 27 12.98 7.84 11.50
N SER A 28 12.73 6.66 10.92
CA SER A 28 13.59 5.48 11.04
C SER A 28 14.80 5.52 10.10
N GLY A 29 15.01 6.62 9.37
CA GLY A 29 16.14 6.81 8.45
C GLY A 29 15.95 6.15 7.08
N MET A 30 14.71 5.79 6.71
CA MET A 30 14.40 5.32 5.36
C MET A 30 14.22 6.50 4.39
N LYS A 31 14.47 6.26 3.11
CA LYS A 31 13.98 7.08 2.01
C LYS A 31 12.55 6.68 1.72
N VAL A 32 11.63 7.62 1.53
CA VAL A 32 10.20 7.31 1.44
C VAL A 32 9.58 7.88 0.16
N VAL A 33 8.91 7.02 -0.59
CA VAL A 33 8.04 7.42 -1.71
C VAL A 33 6.60 7.47 -1.22
N LEU A 34 6.03 8.65 -1.26
CA LEU A 34 4.62 8.90 -0.94
C LEU A 34 3.83 8.83 -2.24
N ALA A 35 2.85 7.94 -2.32
CA ALA A 35 1.97 7.80 -3.47
C ALA A 35 0.53 8.10 -3.07
N ASP A 36 -0.14 8.99 -3.81
CA ASP A 36 -1.54 9.33 -3.57
C ASP A 36 -2.17 9.88 -4.86
N ILE A 37 -3.50 9.82 -4.95
CA ILE A 37 -4.25 10.41 -6.06
C ILE A 37 -4.47 11.92 -5.87
N GLU A 38 -4.47 12.40 -4.62
CA GLU A 38 -4.77 13.78 -4.22
C GLU A 38 -3.50 14.64 -4.30
N GLU A 39 -3.24 15.24 -5.47
CA GLU A 39 -1.99 15.95 -5.78
C GLU A 39 -1.64 17.05 -4.77
N GLU A 40 -2.61 17.89 -4.39
CA GLU A 40 -2.36 19.01 -3.48
C GLU A 40 -1.98 18.53 -2.07
N ALA A 41 -2.72 17.54 -1.55
CA ALA A 41 -2.43 16.94 -0.24
C ALA A 41 -1.09 16.21 -0.25
N LEU A 42 -0.78 15.50 -1.36
CA LEU A 42 0.50 14.82 -1.54
C LEU A 42 1.68 15.81 -1.54
N ALA A 43 1.55 16.92 -2.27
CA ALA A 43 2.58 17.95 -2.30
C ALA A 43 2.81 18.55 -0.90
N GLY A 44 1.74 18.76 -0.13
CA GLY A 44 1.82 19.21 1.27
C GLY A 44 2.54 18.21 2.17
N ALA A 45 2.22 16.92 2.05
CA ALA A 45 2.88 15.85 2.82
C ALA A 45 4.38 15.74 2.49
N VAL A 46 4.73 15.82 1.21
CA VAL A 46 6.12 15.81 0.76
C VAL A 46 6.89 17.02 1.30
N SER A 47 6.31 18.23 1.21
CA SER A 47 6.95 19.42 1.78
C SER A 47 7.19 19.30 3.28
N GLN A 48 6.17 18.84 4.02
CA GLN A 48 6.29 18.63 5.47
C GLN A 48 7.45 17.71 5.84
N LEU A 49 7.62 16.59 5.17
CA LEU A 49 8.69 15.63 5.45
C LEU A 49 10.06 16.14 4.98
N SER A 50 10.10 16.82 3.82
CA SER A 50 11.33 17.43 3.30
C SER A 50 11.85 18.53 4.21
N ASP A 51 10.97 19.37 4.76
CA ASP A 51 11.33 20.46 5.70
C ASP A 51 11.90 19.92 7.02
N GLN A 52 11.57 18.67 7.37
CA GLN A 52 12.17 17.95 8.50
C GLN A 52 13.52 17.30 8.15
N GLY A 53 13.98 17.43 6.92
CA GLY A 53 15.26 16.89 6.45
C GLY A 53 15.21 15.45 5.96
N HIS A 54 14.00 14.88 5.75
CA HIS A 54 13.86 13.53 5.26
C HIS A 54 14.02 13.45 3.73
N SER A 55 14.53 12.32 3.25
CA SER A 55 14.63 12.01 1.81
C SER A 55 13.32 11.41 1.32
N VAL A 56 12.52 12.20 0.60
CA VAL A 56 11.19 11.80 0.17
C VAL A 56 10.93 12.14 -1.30
N LEU A 57 10.07 11.35 -1.95
CA LEU A 57 9.56 11.56 -3.30
C LEU A 57 8.03 11.47 -3.27
N GLY A 58 7.34 12.40 -3.89
CA GLY A 58 5.89 12.32 -4.14
C GLY A 58 5.59 11.83 -5.55
N VAL A 59 4.71 10.85 -5.69
CA VAL A 59 4.27 10.35 -7.00
C VAL A 59 2.74 10.28 -7.01
N ARG A 60 2.11 11.06 -7.89
CA ARG A 60 0.66 10.95 -8.07
C ARG A 60 0.33 9.58 -8.64
N THR A 61 -0.55 8.84 -7.97
CA THR A 61 -0.85 7.43 -8.29
C THR A 61 -2.31 7.12 -8.04
N ASP A 62 -3.02 6.66 -9.04
CA ASP A 62 -4.33 6.03 -8.93
C ASP A 62 -4.11 4.51 -8.85
N VAL A 63 -4.21 3.95 -7.63
CA VAL A 63 -3.94 2.52 -7.40
C VAL A 63 -4.92 1.58 -8.10
N SER A 64 -6.06 2.09 -8.59
CA SER A 64 -7.00 1.31 -9.40
C SER A 64 -6.51 1.06 -10.83
N LYS A 65 -5.37 1.67 -11.23
CA LYS A 65 -4.77 1.56 -12.56
C LYS A 65 -3.40 0.91 -12.47
N LEU A 66 -3.24 -0.24 -13.09
CA LEU A 66 -1.95 -0.94 -13.15
C LEU A 66 -0.84 -0.02 -13.70
N SER A 67 -1.13 0.74 -14.77
CA SER A 67 -0.15 1.65 -15.38
C SER A 67 0.39 2.72 -14.42
N ASP A 68 -0.44 3.21 -13.48
CA ASP A 68 0.01 4.19 -12.50
C ASP A 68 0.88 3.53 -11.43
N VAL A 69 0.58 2.28 -11.06
CA VAL A 69 1.39 1.49 -10.11
C VAL A 69 2.75 1.11 -10.73
N GLU A 70 2.78 0.76 -12.01
CA GLU A 70 4.02 0.54 -12.77
C GLU A 70 4.86 1.82 -12.84
N ALA A 71 4.24 2.97 -13.15
CA ALA A 71 4.91 4.26 -13.17
C ALA A 71 5.45 4.67 -11.78
N LEU A 72 4.75 4.32 -10.71
CA LEU A 72 5.23 4.50 -9.33
C LEU A 72 6.50 3.70 -9.06
N ALA A 73 6.55 2.44 -9.51
CA ALA A 73 7.72 1.59 -9.37
C ALA A 73 8.91 2.16 -10.16
N ASP A 74 8.68 2.55 -11.43
CA ASP A 74 9.71 3.17 -12.28
C ASP A 74 10.27 4.45 -11.65
N ALA A 75 9.39 5.32 -11.13
CA ALA A 75 9.81 6.55 -10.46
C ALA A 75 10.62 6.26 -9.19
N THR A 76 10.24 5.22 -8.43
CA THR A 76 10.96 4.79 -7.23
C THR A 76 12.38 4.33 -7.55
N ILE A 77 12.52 3.45 -8.54
CA ILE A 77 13.82 2.93 -8.96
C ILE A 77 14.67 4.03 -9.58
N LYS A 78 14.09 4.91 -10.39
CA LYS A 78 14.80 6.04 -11.00
C LYS A 78 15.40 6.99 -9.96
N GLU A 79 14.69 7.26 -8.87
CA GLU A 79 15.11 8.21 -7.84
C GLU A 79 16.08 7.59 -6.83
N PHE A 80 15.81 6.36 -6.41
CA PHE A 80 16.51 5.75 -5.28
C PHE A 80 17.31 4.49 -5.61
N ASP A 81 17.22 4.00 -6.84
CA ASP A 81 17.91 2.78 -7.34
C ASP A 81 17.53 1.49 -6.57
N ALA A 82 16.51 1.53 -5.74
CA ALA A 82 16.09 0.41 -4.92
C ALA A 82 14.65 0.55 -4.42
N VAL A 83 14.05 -0.57 -4.01
CA VAL A 83 12.85 -0.61 -3.17
C VAL A 83 12.91 -1.82 -2.23
N HIS A 84 12.65 -1.62 -0.94
CA HIS A 84 12.76 -2.67 0.09
C HIS A 84 11.44 -2.92 0.81
N VAL A 85 10.60 -1.90 0.91
CA VAL A 85 9.31 -1.99 1.60
C VAL A 85 8.20 -1.42 0.73
N LEU A 86 7.11 -2.17 0.60
CA LEU A 86 5.85 -1.69 0.04
C LEU A 86 4.77 -1.73 1.11
N CYS A 87 4.08 -0.59 1.29
CA CYS A 87 2.84 -0.52 2.06
C CYS A 87 1.67 -0.15 1.15
N ASN A 88 0.89 -1.15 0.74
CA ASN A 88 -0.40 -0.96 0.10
C ASN A 88 -1.40 -0.50 1.16
N ASN A 89 -1.55 0.83 1.29
CA ASN A 89 -2.40 1.40 2.32
C ASN A 89 -3.58 2.22 1.74
N ALA A 90 -3.50 2.67 0.49
CA ALA A 90 -4.62 3.34 -0.16
C ALA A 90 -5.91 2.51 -0.05
N GLY A 91 -7.01 3.16 0.27
CA GLY A 91 -8.29 2.49 0.42
C GLY A 91 -9.45 3.45 0.58
N VAL A 92 -10.63 2.96 0.27
CA VAL A 92 -11.91 3.69 0.32
C VAL A 92 -12.98 2.82 0.99
N GLY A 93 -14.11 3.41 1.33
CA GLY A 93 -15.22 2.66 1.90
C GLY A 93 -16.58 3.15 1.41
N VAL A 94 -17.46 2.22 1.07
CA VAL A 94 -18.88 2.48 0.81
C VAL A 94 -19.71 1.74 1.84
N GLY A 95 -20.53 2.49 2.57
CA GLY A 95 -21.47 1.94 3.55
C GLY A 95 -22.87 1.78 2.96
N ALA A 96 -23.24 0.56 2.53
CA ALA A 96 -24.60 0.22 2.11
C ALA A 96 -24.87 -1.27 2.32
N PRO A 97 -26.14 -1.67 2.57
CA PRO A 97 -26.52 -3.08 2.63
C PRO A 97 -26.26 -3.80 1.29
N VAL A 98 -25.88 -5.08 1.37
CA VAL A 98 -25.81 -5.93 0.19
C VAL A 98 -27.18 -5.98 -0.48
N GLY A 99 -27.21 -5.81 -1.81
CA GLY A 99 -28.44 -5.68 -2.59
C GLY A 99 -28.90 -4.22 -2.80
N SER A 100 -28.36 -3.27 -2.01
CA SER A 100 -28.60 -1.82 -2.19
C SER A 100 -27.33 -1.10 -2.68
N THR A 101 -26.16 -1.70 -2.57
CA THR A 101 -24.91 -1.15 -3.12
C THR A 101 -24.96 -1.24 -4.64
N SER A 102 -24.69 -0.14 -5.34
CA SER A 102 -24.64 -0.14 -6.81
C SER A 102 -23.47 -0.98 -7.35
N LEU A 103 -23.58 -1.50 -8.56
CA LEU A 103 -22.45 -2.19 -9.20
C LEU A 103 -21.26 -1.26 -9.46
N ALA A 104 -21.51 0.04 -9.62
CA ALA A 104 -20.45 1.03 -9.74
C ALA A 104 -19.67 1.19 -8.43
N ASP A 105 -20.36 1.24 -7.28
CA ASP A 105 -19.73 1.31 -5.96
C ASP A 105 -18.96 0.02 -5.63
N TRP A 106 -19.55 -1.14 -6.00
CA TRP A 106 -18.85 -2.42 -5.90
C TRP A 106 -17.54 -2.39 -6.68
N LYS A 107 -17.61 -2.00 -7.97
CA LYS A 107 -16.43 -1.94 -8.83
C LYS A 107 -15.41 -0.97 -8.28
N TRP A 108 -15.82 0.25 -7.92
CA TRP A 108 -14.93 1.27 -7.40
C TRP A 108 -14.20 0.81 -6.13
N THR A 109 -14.93 0.21 -5.17
CA THR A 109 -14.33 -0.31 -3.94
C THR A 109 -13.35 -1.45 -4.22
N LEU A 110 -13.73 -2.41 -5.07
CA LEU A 110 -12.86 -3.54 -5.40
C LEU A 110 -11.63 -3.12 -6.21
N ASP A 111 -11.77 -2.17 -7.12
CA ASP A 111 -10.65 -1.67 -7.93
C ASP A 111 -9.57 -1.04 -7.06
N ILE A 112 -9.97 -0.27 -6.03
CA ILE A 112 -9.02 0.40 -5.14
C ILE A 112 -8.55 -0.54 -4.04
N ASP A 113 -9.47 -1.14 -3.28
CA ASP A 113 -9.17 -1.83 -2.02
C ASP A 113 -8.67 -3.26 -2.20
N LEU A 114 -8.86 -3.87 -3.38
CA LEU A 114 -8.41 -5.24 -3.66
C LEU A 114 -7.45 -5.28 -4.85
N TRP A 115 -7.84 -4.73 -6.01
CA TRP A 115 -6.96 -4.72 -7.18
C TRP A 115 -5.74 -3.85 -6.97
N GLY A 116 -5.86 -2.71 -6.26
CA GLY A 116 -4.71 -1.88 -5.91
C GLY A 116 -3.61 -2.66 -5.17
N PRO A 117 -3.91 -3.33 -4.04
CA PRO A 117 -2.96 -4.24 -3.39
C PRO A 117 -2.43 -5.37 -4.28
N ILE A 118 -3.25 -5.96 -5.16
CA ILE A 118 -2.80 -6.99 -6.12
C ILE A 118 -1.78 -6.38 -7.08
N TYR A 119 -2.07 -5.25 -7.70
CA TYR A 119 -1.14 -4.56 -8.60
C TYR A 119 0.16 -4.19 -7.88
N GLY A 120 0.05 -3.68 -6.64
CA GLY A 120 1.23 -3.38 -5.82
C GLY A 120 2.10 -4.61 -5.58
N VAL A 121 1.53 -5.75 -5.20
CA VAL A 121 2.27 -7.01 -5.00
C VAL A 121 2.94 -7.46 -6.30
N GLU A 122 2.18 -7.56 -7.40
CA GLU A 122 2.68 -8.06 -8.68
C GLU A 122 3.79 -7.18 -9.26
N THR A 123 3.70 -5.86 -9.10
CA THR A 123 4.68 -4.91 -9.63
C THR A 123 5.94 -4.83 -8.75
N PHE A 124 5.79 -4.76 -7.44
CA PHE A 124 6.92 -4.48 -6.55
C PHE A 124 7.62 -5.72 -6.02
N LEU A 125 6.96 -6.88 -5.94
CA LEU A 125 7.58 -8.09 -5.40
C LEU A 125 8.86 -8.49 -6.16
N PRO A 126 8.90 -8.53 -7.50
CA PRO A 126 10.13 -8.85 -8.23
C PRO A 126 11.28 -7.88 -7.90
N LEU A 127 10.98 -6.58 -7.84
CA LEU A 127 11.96 -5.53 -7.55
C LEU A 127 12.51 -5.65 -6.12
N ILE A 128 11.66 -5.99 -5.15
CA ILE A 128 12.06 -6.20 -3.75
C ILE A 128 12.89 -7.49 -3.62
N GLU A 129 12.54 -8.55 -4.33
CA GLU A 129 13.32 -9.80 -4.32
C GLU A 129 14.71 -9.60 -4.91
N GLU A 130 14.88 -8.73 -5.92
CA GLU A 130 16.19 -8.36 -6.47
C GLU A 130 17.11 -7.68 -5.45
N GLN A 131 16.55 -7.02 -4.42
CA GLN A 131 17.35 -6.45 -3.31
C GLN A 131 17.85 -7.51 -2.33
N GLY A 132 17.36 -8.74 -2.42
CA GLY A 132 17.74 -9.86 -1.55
C GLY A 132 17.11 -9.84 -0.15
N GLU A 133 16.39 -8.80 0.22
CA GLU A 133 15.61 -8.68 1.45
C GLU A 133 14.50 -7.63 1.31
N GLY A 134 13.40 -7.76 2.03
CA GLY A 134 12.36 -6.75 2.04
C GLY A 134 11.07 -7.17 2.70
N HIS A 135 10.07 -6.29 2.62
CA HIS A 135 8.77 -6.52 3.23
C HIS A 135 7.63 -5.91 2.42
N ILE A 136 6.57 -6.66 2.22
CA ILE A 136 5.32 -6.16 1.66
C ILE A 136 4.25 -6.20 2.75
N ASN A 137 3.66 -5.05 3.04
CA ASN A 137 2.50 -4.93 3.90
C ASN A 137 1.30 -4.45 3.11
N SER A 138 0.11 -4.98 3.44
CA SER A 138 -1.15 -4.41 2.95
C SER A 138 -2.09 -4.11 4.10
N THR A 139 -2.71 -2.92 4.06
CA THR A 139 -3.70 -2.50 5.03
C THR A 139 -5.07 -3.08 4.66
N ALA A 140 -5.48 -4.11 5.40
CA ALA A 140 -6.84 -4.61 5.41
C ALA A 140 -7.70 -3.81 6.40
N SER A 141 -8.40 -4.49 7.27
CA SER A 141 -9.24 -3.94 8.34
C SER A 141 -9.69 -5.10 9.23
N MET A 142 -10.25 -4.83 10.39
CA MET A 142 -11.12 -5.78 11.10
C MET A 142 -12.21 -6.36 10.17
N ALA A 143 -12.69 -5.55 9.22
CA ALA A 143 -13.64 -5.98 8.19
C ALA A 143 -13.09 -7.05 7.21
N GLY A 144 -11.81 -7.37 7.28
CA GLY A 144 -11.18 -8.51 6.60
C GLY A 144 -11.15 -9.79 7.43
N LEU A 145 -11.50 -9.70 8.72
CA LEU A 145 -11.55 -10.82 9.66
C LEU A 145 -12.99 -11.12 10.12
N TYR A 146 -13.84 -10.11 10.06
CA TYR A 146 -15.23 -10.15 10.47
C TYR A 146 -16.09 -9.32 9.51
N ALA A 147 -17.18 -9.89 9.03
CA ALA A 147 -18.07 -9.21 8.09
C ALA A 147 -19.16 -8.40 8.84
N GLY A 148 -18.94 -7.09 8.95
CA GLY A 148 -19.93 -6.16 9.50
C GLY A 148 -21.10 -5.92 8.54
N ALA A 149 -22.27 -5.59 9.09
CA ALA A 149 -23.44 -5.19 8.30
C ALA A 149 -23.18 -3.88 7.53
N SER A 150 -23.84 -3.72 6.40
CA SER A 150 -23.79 -2.51 5.54
C SER A 150 -22.40 -2.14 5.00
N LEU A 151 -21.48 -3.10 4.89
CA LEU A 151 -20.13 -2.93 4.37
C LEU A 151 -19.79 -3.99 3.30
N GLY A 152 -20.78 -4.44 2.51
CA GLY A 152 -20.63 -5.60 1.64
C GLY A 152 -19.39 -5.58 0.74
N ALA A 153 -19.23 -4.54 -0.08
CA ALA A 153 -18.09 -4.41 -1.00
C ALA A 153 -16.76 -4.30 -0.22
N TYR A 154 -16.74 -3.50 0.84
CA TYR A 154 -15.57 -3.31 1.70
C TYR A 154 -15.15 -4.61 2.40
N ASN A 155 -16.12 -5.35 3.00
CA ASN A 155 -15.83 -6.64 3.62
C ASN A 155 -15.20 -7.62 2.62
N VAL A 156 -15.75 -7.72 1.40
CA VAL A 156 -15.22 -8.60 0.36
C VAL A 156 -13.80 -8.20 -0.02
N ALA A 157 -13.56 -6.90 -0.26
CA ALA A 157 -12.23 -6.40 -0.57
C ALA A 157 -11.22 -6.72 0.54
N LYS A 158 -11.54 -6.38 1.80
CA LYS A 158 -10.62 -6.54 2.92
C LYS A 158 -10.38 -8.01 3.32
N HIS A 159 -11.36 -8.91 3.16
CA HIS A 159 -11.13 -10.36 3.24
C HIS A 159 -10.21 -10.84 2.11
N GLY A 160 -10.38 -10.30 0.90
CA GLY A 160 -9.50 -10.59 -0.23
C GLY A 160 -8.04 -10.17 0.05
N VAL A 161 -7.82 -8.99 0.65
CA VAL A 161 -6.48 -8.54 1.05
C VAL A 161 -5.86 -9.46 2.10
N VAL A 162 -6.62 -9.89 3.11
CA VAL A 162 -6.12 -10.85 4.11
C VAL A 162 -5.70 -12.16 3.45
N ALA A 163 -6.52 -12.69 2.52
CA ALA A 163 -6.21 -13.91 1.79
C ALA A 163 -4.98 -13.75 0.90
N LEU A 164 -4.86 -12.63 0.16
CA LEU A 164 -3.72 -12.28 -0.69
C LEU A 164 -2.42 -12.32 0.13
N MET A 165 -2.37 -11.58 1.23
CA MET A 165 -1.15 -11.44 2.03
C MET A 165 -0.78 -12.73 2.77
N ALA A 166 -1.78 -13.49 3.23
CA ALA A 166 -1.55 -14.79 3.84
C ALA A 166 -1.01 -15.83 2.83
N SER A 167 -1.49 -15.78 1.58
CA SER A 167 -0.97 -16.62 0.49
C SER A 167 0.45 -16.21 0.14
N LEU A 168 0.70 -14.92 -0.06
CA LEU A 168 2.02 -14.39 -0.38
C LEU A 168 3.07 -14.79 0.66
N GLU A 169 2.78 -14.64 1.96
CA GLU A 169 3.73 -15.01 3.02
C GLU A 169 4.04 -16.51 3.00
N ARG A 170 3.06 -17.38 2.69
CA ARG A 170 3.29 -18.82 2.57
C ARG A 170 4.13 -19.17 1.36
N ASP A 171 3.86 -18.54 0.21
CA ASP A 171 4.61 -18.77 -1.04
C ASP A 171 6.06 -18.29 -0.90
N LEU A 172 6.29 -17.15 -0.24
CA LEU A 172 7.63 -16.64 0.08
C LEU A 172 8.41 -17.60 0.97
N ARG A 173 7.76 -18.15 2.01
CA ARG A 173 8.38 -19.16 2.88
C ARG A 173 8.67 -20.46 2.15
N TRP A 174 7.75 -20.91 1.29
CA TRP A 174 7.92 -22.17 0.56
C TRP A 174 9.12 -22.15 -0.39
N ARG A 175 9.46 -20.97 -0.94
CA ARG A 175 10.62 -20.77 -1.82
C ARG A 175 11.86 -20.20 -1.13
N ASP A 176 11.89 -20.23 0.21
CA ASP A 176 13.00 -19.72 1.03
C ASP A 176 13.40 -18.26 0.72
N SER A 177 12.44 -17.42 0.33
CA SER A 177 12.67 -15.99 0.08
C SER A 177 13.05 -15.27 1.38
N ASN A 178 13.96 -14.29 1.30
CA ASN A 178 14.25 -13.36 2.40
C ASN A 178 13.24 -12.21 2.49
N VAL A 179 12.34 -12.08 1.51
CA VAL A 179 11.21 -11.15 1.58
C VAL A 179 10.13 -11.74 2.48
N ARG A 180 9.43 -10.87 3.22
CA ARG A 180 8.31 -11.26 4.07
C ARG A 180 7.06 -10.46 3.71
N ALA A 181 5.91 -10.99 4.06
CA ALA A 181 4.64 -10.32 3.88
C ALA A 181 3.84 -10.27 5.18
N SER A 182 3.06 -9.20 5.35
CA SER A 182 2.16 -9.04 6.49
C SER A 182 0.89 -8.30 6.10
N VAL A 183 -0.14 -8.43 6.92
CA VAL A 183 -1.38 -7.68 6.78
C VAL A 183 -1.68 -6.92 8.06
N LEU A 184 -1.99 -5.64 7.94
CA LEU A 184 -2.45 -4.79 9.03
C LEU A 184 -3.98 -4.77 9.01
N CYS A 185 -4.61 -5.11 10.14
CA CYS A 185 -6.06 -5.15 10.28
C CYS A 185 -6.53 -4.15 11.36
N PRO A 186 -6.57 -2.85 11.07
CA PRO A 186 -6.97 -1.85 12.05
C PRO A 186 -8.42 -2.04 12.49
N GLY A 187 -8.68 -1.71 13.76
CA GLY A 187 -10.01 -1.51 14.31
C GLY A 187 -10.55 -0.11 14.05
N PRO A 188 -11.75 0.21 14.60
CA PRO A 188 -12.33 1.54 14.56
C PRO A 188 -11.54 2.52 15.45
#